data_2c00182d409848389d5a070a7ba005f4
#
_entry.id   2c00182d409848389d5a070a7ba005f4
#
_cell.length_a   1.000
_cell.length_b   1.000
_cell.length_c   1.000
_cell.angle_alpha   90.00
_cell.angle_beta   90.00
_cell.angle_gamma   90.00
#
_symmetry.space_group_name_H-M   'P 1'
#
loop_
_entity.id
_entity.type
_entity.pdbx_description
1 polymer ?
#
loop_
_entity_poly.entity_id
_entity_poly.type
_entity_poly.pdbx_seq_one_letter_code
_entity_poly.pdbx_strand_id
1 'polypeptide(L)'
;MRNKRFVKHTSRAFAILMSAMMAVGIAMPVNAAGKKDSKKEDKTETVYVNANADGSVDKITVSDWLKNHSSSDTLEDLSNLENIKNVKGDETFTQNADGSIVWDSKGNDIYYQGESNEELPVTMKVTYYLDGQQMDPKDMAGKSGEVKIRFDYYNNSNETVKVKGKNYNVKTPFTMVTGMILSSDVFSNIEVTNGKVISDGDKNVVVGLAFPGLKSSLNLASYDKLDDVDIPEYVEVTAKADKFELALTATAATTGTLKDIDTSNLNDVDDLKDSMDKLTDATDKLI
;
A
#
# COMPACT_ATOMS: atom_id res chain seq x y z
N MET A 1 1.97 -36.77 -6.71
CA MET A 1 0.83 -36.06 -7.34
C MET A 1 0.23 -34.94 -6.46
N ARG A 2 0.80 -34.64 -5.29
CA ARG A 2 0.27 -33.68 -4.30
C ARG A 2 0.60 -32.21 -4.59
N ASN A 3 1.69 -31.94 -5.33
CA ASN A 3 2.15 -30.56 -5.57
C ASN A 3 1.36 -29.74 -6.61
N LYS A 4 0.60 -30.40 -7.51
CA LYS A 4 -0.16 -29.67 -8.55
C LYS A 4 -1.46 -29.02 -8.02
N ARG A 5 -2.02 -29.50 -6.92
CA ARG A 5 -3.23 -28.89 -6.32
C ARG A 5 -2.87 -27.64 -5.51
N PHE A 6 -1.74 -27.65 -4.82
CA PHE A 6 -1.30 -26.53 -3.97
C PHE A 6 -1.04 -25.26 -4.81
N VAL A 7 -0.35 -25.41 -5.95
CA VAL A 7 -0.04 -24.28 -6.87
C VAL A 7 -1.31 -23.68 -7.48
N LYS A 8 -2.34 -24.50 -7.73
CA LYS A 8 -3.58 -24.02 -8.36
C LYS A 8 -4.50 -23.24 -7.41
N HIS A 9 -4.40 -23.49 -6.09
CA HIS A 9 -5.17 -22.78 -5.08
C HIS A 9 -4.49 -21.49 -4.62
N THR A 10 -3.16 -21.46 -4.53
CA THR A 10 -2.40 -20.25 -4.24
C THR A 10 -2.56 -19.19 -5.34
N SER A 11 -2.65 -19.60 -6.63
CA SER A 11 -2.87 -18.66 -7.73
C SER A 11 -4.25 -18.00 -7.71
N ARG A 12 -5.30 -18.68 -7.21
CA ARG A 12 -6.65 -18.10 -7.08
C ARG A 12 -6.75 -17.13 -5.91
N ALA A 13 -6.16 -17.46 -4.78
CA ALA A 13 -6.12 -16.59 -3.61
C ALA A 13 -5.26 -15.33 -3.87
N PHE A 14 -4.15 -15.49 -4.59
CA PHE A 14 -3.33 -14.37 -5.08
C PHE A 14 -4.13 -13.47 -6.02
N ALA A 15 -4.92 -14.06 -6.94
CA ALA A 15 -5.78 -13.30 -7.85
C ALA A 15 -6.90 -12.54 -7.11
N ILE A 16 -7.45 -13.09 -6.03
CA ILE A 16 -8.48 -12.42 -5.21
C ILE A 16 -7.85 -11.26 -4.41
N LEU A 17 -6.69 -11.46 -3.78
CA LEU A 17 -5.98 -10.41 -3.06
C LEU A 17 -5.52 -9.31 -4.02
N MET A 18 -4.95 -9.67 -5.18
CA MET A 18 -4.57 -8.73 -6.24
C MET A 18 -5.77 -8.03 -6.86
N SER A 19 -6.92 -8.69 -7.03
CA SER A 19 -8.13 -8.04 -7.55
C SER A 19 -8.75 -7.08 -6.53
N ALA A 20 -8.69 -7.37 -5.24
CA ALA A 20 -9.06 -6.43 -4.19
C ALA A 20 -8.11 -5.22 -4.13
N MET A 21 -6.80 -5.43 -4.34
CA MET A 21 -5.81 -4.35 -4.45
C MET A 21 -5.94 -3.54 -5.74
N MET A 22 -6.30 -4.16 -6.87
CA MET A 22 -6.53 -3.45 -8.15
C MET A 22 -7.84 -2.66 -8.17
N ALA A 23 -8.85 -3.03 -7.37
CA ALA A 23 -10.08 -2.26 -7.23
C ALA A 23 -9.86 -0.92 -6.50
N VAL A 24 -8.78 -0.81 -5.72
CA VAL A 24 -8.30 0.47 -5.18
C VAL A 24 -7.37 1.10 -6.23
N GLY A 25 -7.94 1.61 -7.30
CA GLY A 25 -7.22 2.26 -8.39
C GLY A 25 -6.44 3.47 -7.88
N ILE A 26 -5.15 3.29 -7.65
CA ILE A 26 -4.26 4.34 -7.17
C ILE A 26 -3.69 5.07 -8.38
N ALA A 27 -4.34 6.14 -8.78
CA ALA A 27 -3.67 7.18 -9.52
C ALA A 27 -2.94 8.07 -8.51
N MET A 28 -1.66 7.84 -8.27
CA MET A 28 -0.83 8.84 -7.60
C MET A 28 -0.53 9.95 -8.59
N PRO A 29 -0.96 11.20 -8.36
CA PRO A 29 -0.43 12.31 -9.14
C PRO A 29 1.01 12.56 -8.65
N VAL A 30 1.98 12.08 -9.38
CA VAL A 30 3.36 12.52 -9.19
C VAL A 30 3.42 13.99 -9.59
N ASN A 31 3.43 14.88 -8.62
CA ASN A 31 3.77 16.27 -8.85
C ASN A 31 5.30 16.39 -9.04
N ALA A 32 5.76 16.08 -10.25
CA ALA A 32 7.06 16.59 -10.68
C ALA A 32 6.95 18.11 -10.75
N ALA A 33 7.55 18.80 -9.78
CA ALA A 33 7.66 20.26 -9.79
C ALA A 33 8.55 20.68 -10.96
N GLY A 34 7.96 21.23 -12.03
CA GLY A 34 8.75 21.87 -13.05
C GLY A 34 8.08 22.05 -14.41
N LYS A 35 7.59 23.25 -14.65
CA LYS A 35 7.19 23.91 -15.89
C LYS A 35 5.77 23.66 -16.41
N LYS A 36 5.07 24.80 -16.55
CA LYS A 36 3.81 24.99 -17.25
C LYS A 36 3.96 24.71 -18.75
N ASP A 37 2.84 24.17 -19.33
CA ASP A 37 2.53 24.09 -20.75
C ASP A 37 3.25 23.02 -21.58
N SER A 38 2.88 21.76 -21.34
CA SER A 38 2.67 20.76 -22.40
C SER A 38 1.44 19.95 -22.02
N LYS A 39 0.66 19.43 -23.00
CA LYS A 39 -0.43 18.50 -22.75
C LYS A 39 0.15 17.35 -21.94
N LYS A 40 -0.15 17.32 -20.64
CA LYS A 40 0.40 16.30 -19.72
C LYS A 40 -0.18 14.97 -20.16
N GLU A 41 0.65 14.10 -20.70
CA GLU A 41 0.26 12.72 -20.95
C GLU A 41 -0.21 12.10 -19.62
N ASP A 42 -1.29 11.33 -19.67
CA ASP A 42 -1.90 10.76 -18.47
C ASP A 42 -1.07 9.54 -18.06
N LYS A 43 -0.31 9.67 -16.97
CA LYS A 43 0.58 8.64 -16.44
C LYS A 43 -0.02 8.02 -15.18
N THR A 44 -0.08 6.70 -15.14
CA THR A 44 -0.40 5.95 -13.94
C THR A 44 0.82 5.15 -13.50
N GLU A 45 1.25 5.37 -12.27
CA GLU A 45 2.40 4.70 -11.69
C GLU A 45 1.97 3.73 -10.58
N THR A 46 2.54 2.53 -10.56
CA THR A 46 2.35 1.55 -9.50
C THR A 46 3.71 1.07 -9.00
N VAL A 47 3.95 1.20 -7.70
CA VAL A 47 5.19 0.79 -7.06
C VAL A 47 4.99 -0.57 -6.39
N TYR A 48 5.80 -1.55 -6.80
CA TYR A 48 5.86 -2.88 -6.21
C TYR A 48 7.11 -3.00 -5.35
N VAL A 49 6.95 -3.34 -4.09
CA VAL A 49 8.06 -3.52 -3.16
C VAL A 49 8.14 -4.98 -2.75
N ASN A 50 9.27 -5.62 -3.05
CA ASN A 50 9.62 -6.88 -2.44
C ASN A 50 10.28 -6.57 -1.10
N ALA A 51 9.70 -7.09 -0.03
CA ALA A 51 10.23 -6.91 1.32
C ALA A 51 10.65 -8.26 1.92
N ASN A 52 11.66 -8.20 2.76
CA ASN A 52 12.03 -9.29 3.64
C ASN A 52 10.95 -9.52 4.71
N ALA A 53 11.04 -10.61 5.43
CA ALA A 53 10.06 -10.95 6.47
C ALA A 53 9.97 -9.90 7.59
N ASP A 54 11.05 -9.18 7.87
CA ASP A 54 11.11 -8.09 8.88
C ASP A 54 10.57 -6.74 8.36
N GLY A 55 10.14 -6.68 7.09
CA GLY A 55 9.62 -5.49 6.43
C GLY A 55 10.69 -4.63 5.75
N SER A 56 11.98 -4.97 5.87
CA SER A 56 13.04 -4.27 5.15
C SER A 56 12.91 -4.47 3.63
N VAL A 57 13.21 -3.42 2.86
CA VAL A 57 13.08 -3.43 1.41
C VAL A 57 14.20 -4.27 0.79
N ASP A 58 13.83 -5.21 -0.06
CA ASP A 58 14.76 -5.99 -0.89
C ASP A 58 14.88 -5.38 -2.30
N LYS A 59 13.73 -5.08 -2.93
CA LYS A 59 13.68 -4.54 -4.28
C LYS A 59 12.44 -3.69 -4.50
N ILE A 60 12.62 -2.58 -5.23
CA ILE A 60 11.51 -1.74 -5.69
C ILE A 60 11.41 -1.86 -7.21
N THR A 61 10.24 -2.22 -7.70
CA THR A 61 9.89 -2.22 -9.12
C THR A 61 8.76 -1.24 -9.35
N VAL A 62 8.95 -0.31 -10.27
CA VAL A 62 7.93 0.66 -10.66
C VAL A 62 7.35 0.25 -12.00
N SER A 63 6.03 0.26 -12.12
CA SER A 63 5.30 -0.01 -13.35
C SER A 63 4.53 1.24 -13.75
N ASP A 64 4.81 1.72 -14.93
CA ASP A 64 4.22 2.91 -15.52
C ASP A 64 3.32 2.57 -16.70
N TRP A 65 2.17 3.22 -16.73
CA TRP A 65 1.27 3.22 -17.87
C TRP A 65 1.13 4.64 -18.40
N LEU A 66 1.68 4.89 -19.59
CA LEU A 66 1.51 6.13 -20.34
C LEU A 66 0.34 5.98 -21.30
N LYS A 67 -0.70 6.78 -21.13
CA LYS A 67 -1.90 6.75 -21.95
C LYS A 67 -1.74 7.67 -23.15
N ASN A 68 -1.86 7.13 -24.35
CA ASN A 68 -1.75 7.85 -25.60
C ASN A 68 -3.12 8.35 -26.11
N HIS A 69 -3.68 9.33 -25.43
CA HIS A 69 -5.00 9.89 -25.80
C HIS A 69 -5.03 10.56 -27.17
N SER A 70 -3.89 11.00 -27.67
CA SER A 70 -3.76 11.70 -28.96
C SER A 70 -3.43 10.79 -30.12
N SER A 71 -3.21 9.50 -29.87
CA SER A 71 -2.66 8.55 -30.85
C SER A 71 -1.39 9.07 -31.52
N SER A 72 -0.53 9.70 -30.73
CA SER A 72 0.75 10.22 -31.15
C SER A 72 1.70 9.08 -31.53
N ASP A 73 2.53 9.26 -32.55
CA ASP A 73 3.57 8.29 -32.92
C ASP A 73 4.68 8.20 -31.87
N THR A 74 4.83 9.27 -31.06
CA THR A 74 5.81 9.31 -29.98
C THR A 74 5.17 9.75 -28.67
N LEU A 75 5.65 9.19 -27.54
CA LEU A 75 5.34 9.63 -26.19
C LEU A 75 6.60 10.00 -25.46
N GLU A 76 6.56 11.16 -24.78
CA GLU A 76 7.67 11.63 -23.95
C GLU A 76 7.36 11.40 -22.47
N ASP A 77 8.35 10.96 -21.71
CA ASP A 77 8.27 10.80 -20.26
C ASP A 77 9.59 11.20 -19.60
N LEU A 78 9.54 11.38 -18.28
CA LEU A 78 10.71 11.61 -17.45
C LEU A 78 10.78 10.51 -16.41
N SER A 79 11.87 9.74 -16.38
CA SER A 79 12.06 8.64 -15.45
C SER A 79 13.50 8.50 -15.00
N ASN A 80 13.66 8.28 -13.69
CA ASN A 80 14.94 7.96 -13.05
C ASN A 80 15.11 6.46 -12.80
N LEU A 81 14.23 5.63 -13.37
CA LEU A 81 14.27 4.19 -13.21
C LEU A 81 15.45 3.57 -13.95
N GLU A 82 16.00 2.51 -13.37
CA GLU A 82 17.01 1.66 -13.96
C GLU A 82 16.37 0.43 -14.61
N ASN A 83 17.10 -0.20 -15.55
CA ASN A 83 16.69 -1.46 -16.19
C ASN A 83 15.28 -1.41 -16.82
N ILE A 84 14.94 -0.29 -17.46
CA ILE A 84 13.62 -0.07 -18.07
C ILE A 84 13.33 -1.10 -19.14
N LYS A 85 12.10 -1.66 -19.12
CA LYS A 85 11.60 -2.62 -20.10
C LYS A 85 10.15 -2.33 -20.44
N ASN A 86 9.81 -2.38 -21.74
CA ASN A 86 8.43 -2.49 -22.17
C ASN A 86 7.88 -3.86 -21.72
N VAL A 87 6.73 -3.88 -21.04
CA VAL A 87 6.12 -5.11 -20.49
C VAL A 87 4.86 -5.53 -21.23
N LYS A 88 4.41 -4.70 -22.19
CA LYS A 88 3.22 -5.00 -22.99
C LYS A 88 3.35 -4.35 -24.37
N GLY A 89 3.91 -5.06 -25.30
CA GLY A 89 4.15 -4.59 -26.64
C GLY A 89 5.61 -4.74 -27.04
N ASP A 90 5.96 -4.19 -28.19
CA ASP A 90 7.31 -4.22 -28.80
C ASP A 90 7.85 -2.82 -29.11
N GLU A 91 7.18 -1.79 -28.61
CA GLU A 91 7.59 -0.41 -28.77
C GLU A 91 8.96 -0.18 -28.13
N THR A 92 9.81 0.52 -28.87
CA THR A 92 11.16 0.85 -28.43
C THR A 92 11.23 2.27 -27.87
N PHE A 93 12.30 2.57 -27.19
CA PHE A 93 12.52 3.90 -26.60
C PHE A 93 13.98 4.32 -26.68
N THR A 94 14.19 5.63 -26.57
CA THR A 94 15.49 6.25 -26.35
C THR A 94 15.47 6.92 -25.00
N GLN A 95 16.45 6.63 -24.15
CA GLN A 95 16.64 7.29 -22.85
C GLN A 95 17.85 8.21 -22.92
N ASN A 96 17.69 9.45 -22.48
CA ASN A 96 18.74 10.43 -22.40
C ASN A 96 19.36 10.49 -20.99
N ALA A 97 20.53 11.08 -20.89
CA ALA A 97 21.25 11.21 -19.61
C ALA A 97 20.55 12.10 -18.58
N ASP A 98 19.61 12.93 -18.99
CA ASP A 98 18.79 13.79 -18.12
C ASP A 98 17.53 13.09 -17.58
N GLY A 99 17.37 11.79 -17.87
CA GLY A 99 16.23 10.99 -17.47
C GLY A 99 15.02 11.11 -18.41
N SER A 100 15.09 11.90 -19.49
CA SER A 100 14.02 11.95 -20.49
C SER A 100 14.00 10.67 -21.31
N ILE A 101 12.79 10.17 -21.57
CA ILE A 101 12.52 8.99 -22.37
C ILE A 101 11.60 9.36 -23.51
N VAL A 102 11.93 8.93 -24.71
CA VAL A 102 11.06 9.08 -25.89
C VAL A 102 10.73 7.69 -26.41
N TRP A 103 9.48 7.34 -26.34
CA TRP A 103 8.90 6.08 -26.84
C TRP A 103 8.46 6.23 -28.30
N ASP A 104 8.78 5.27 -29.15
CA ASP A 104 8.21 5.09 -30.48
C ASP A 104 6.87 4.34 -30.33
N SER A 105 5.85 5.07 -29.89
CA SER A 105 4.57 4.51 -29.42
C SER A 105 3.65 4.04 -30.57
N LYS A 106 3.86 4.54 -31.79
CA LYS A 106 3.06 4.18 -32.96
C LYS A 106 1.54 4.31 -32.73
N GLY A 107 1.15 5.28 -31.93
CA GLY A 107 -0.24 5.50 -31.55
C GLY A 107 -0.76 4.66 -30.37
N ASN A 108 0.05 3.77 -29.80
CA ASN A 108 -0.33 2.88 -28.70
C ASN A 108 -0.03 3.52 -27.34
N ASP A 109 -0.73 3.03 -26.29
CA ASP A 109 -0.33 3.21 -24.91
C ASP A 109 0.97 2.47 -24.63
N ILE A 110 1.80 3.01 -23.75
CA ILE A 110 3.04 2.37 -23.33
C ILE A 110 2.92 1.84 -21.90
N TYR A 111 3.34 0.60 -21.69
CA TYR A 111 3.43 -0.04 -20.40
C TYR A 111 4.87 -0.47 -20.15
N TYR A 112 5.55 0.17 -19.23
CA TYR A 112 6.93 -0.17 -18.95
C TYR A 112 7.17 -0.39 -17.46
N GLN A 113 8.26 -1.06 -17.13
CA GLN A 113 8.72 -1.26 -15.77
C GLN A 113 10.21 -0.95 -15.68
N GLY A 114 10.62 -0.51 -14.50
CA GLY A 114 12.01 -0.33 -14.13
C GLY A 114 12.23 -0.56 -12.65
N GLU A 115 13.48 -0.50 -12.23
CA GLU A 115 13.89 -0.62 -10.84
C GLU A 115 14.16 0.76 -10.27
N SER A 116 13.79 0.98 -9.00
CA SER A 116 14.04 2.24 -8.29
C SER A 116 14.91 1.99 -7.08
N ASN A 117 15.84 2.94 -6.83
CA ASN A 117 16.65 3.01 -5.62
C ASN A 117 16.21 4.17 -4.71
N GLU A 118 15.08 4.81 -5.02
CA GLU A 118 14.53 5.91 -4.21
C GLU A 118 13.99 5.41 -2.87
N GLU A 119 14.08 6.27 -1.87
CA GLU A 119 13.49 5.99 -0.55
C GLU A 119 11.97 6.00 -0.63
N LEU A 120 11.34 4.98 -0.02
CA LEU A 120 9.89 4.91 0.03
C LEU A 120 9.31 5.99 0.96
N PRO A 121 8.20 6.63 0.56
CA PRO A 121 7.53 7.63 1.41
C PRO A 121 6.90 6.99 2.65
N VAL A 122 6.63 5.69 2.62
CA VAL A 122 6.22 4.90 3.79
C VAL A 122 7.08 3.65 3.86
N THR A 123 7.65 3.42 5.03
CA THR A 123 8.40 2.19 5.33
C THR A 123 7.65 1.35 6.36
N MET A 124 8.00 0.08 6.44
CA MET A 124 7.34 -0.89 7.30
C MET A 124 8.37 -1.68 8.11
N LYS A 125 8.02 -1.98 9.36
CA LYS A 125 8.73 -2.96 10.17
C LYS A 125 7.76 -4.05 10.60
N VAL A 126 8.13 -5.31 10.39
CA VAL A 126 7.33 -6.46 10.84
C VAL A 126 8.03 -7.13 12.02
N THR A 127 7.29 -7.32 13.10
CA THR A 127 7.79 -7.95 14.32
C THR A 127 6.94 -9.18 14.63
N TYR A 128 7.61 -10.28 14.93
CA TYR A 128 6.99 -11.56 15.23
C TYR A 128 7.19 -11.94 16.68
N TYR A 129 6.18 -12.57 17.27
CA TYR A 129 6.22 -13.10 18.63
C TYR A 129 5.63 -14.51 18.64
N LEU A 130 6.22 -15.38 19.46
CA LEU A 130 5.69 -16.70 19.78
C LEU A 130 5.59 -16.80 21.30
N ASP A 131 4.39 -17.10 21.81
CA ASP A 131 4.09 -17.16 23.24
C ASP A 131 4.56 -15.90 24.02
N GLY A 132 4.35 -14.72 23.40
CA GLY A 132 4.73 -13.42 23.95
C GLY A 132 6.20 -13.04 23.82
N GLN A 133 7.07 -13.93 23.33
CA GLN A 133 8.49 -13.66 23.12
C GLN A 133 8.78 -13.29 21.67
N GLN A 134 9.48 -12.16 21.46
CA GLN A 134 9.91 -11.77 20.13
C GLN A 134 10.86 -12.82 19.54
N MET A 135 10.64 -13.20 18.29
CA MET A 135 11.39 -14.24 17.59
C MET A 135 11.55 -13.92 16.11
N ASP A 136 12.66 -14.32 15.52
CA ASP A 136 12.84 -14.27 14.06
C ASP A 136 11.83 -15.24 13.39
N PRO A 137 11.14 -14.84 12.30
CA PRO A 137 10.17 -15.70 11.63
C PRO A 137 10.77 -17.02 11.11
N LYS A 138 12.06 -17.05 10.79
CA LYS A 138 12.77 -18.29 10.42
C LYS A 138 12.84 -19.27 11.57
N ASP A 139 13.00 -18.75 12.79
CA ASP A 139 13.07 -19.56 14.01
C ASP A 139 11.67 -19.99 14.48
N MET A 140 10.62 -19.30 14.04
CA MET A 140 9.23 -19.69 14.30
C MET A 140 8.75 -20.83 13.41
N ALA A 141 9.34 -21.01 12.23
CA ALA A 141 8.90 -21.99 11.24
C ALA A 141 8.76 -23.39 11.86
N GLY A 142 7.57 -23.96 11.69
CA GLY A 142 7.23 -25.29 12.22
C GLY A 142 6.94 -25.38 13.70
N LYS A 143 7.05 -24.28 14.47
CA LYS A 143 6.69 -24.25 15.90
C LYS A 143 5.18 -24.07 16.10
N SER A 144 4.69 -24.49 17.25
CA SER A 144 3.32 -24.31 17.71
C SER A 144 3.29 -23.32 18.86
N GLY A 145 2.22 -22.54 18.99
CA GLY A 145 2.05 -21.58 20.08
C GLY A 145 1.11 -20.44 19.70
N GLU A 146 1.00 -19.47 20.57
CA GLU A 146 0.34 -18.20 20.30
C GLU A 146 1.26 -17.30 19.47
N VAL A 147 0.83 -16.99 18.26
CA VAL A 147 1.58 -16.15 17.31
C VAL A 147 1.00 -14.76 17.34
N LYS A 148 1.89 -13.75 17.35
CA LYS A 148 1.55 -12.36 17.09
C LYS A 148 2.45 -11.84 15.99
N ILE A 149 1.87 -11.19 14.98
CA ILE A 149 2.56 -10.52 13.88
C ILE A 149 2.11 -9.07 13.87
N ARG A 150 3.06 -8.16 14.03
CA ARG A 150 2.79 -6.73 14.09
C ARG A 150 3.49 -6.00 12.94
N PHE A 151 2.72 -5.21 12.21
CA PHE A 151 3.15 -4.34 11.12
C PHE A 151 3.12 -2.90 11.61
N ASP A 152 4.27 -2.31 11.88
CA ASP A 152 4.42 -0.90 12.21
C ASP A 152 4.78 -0.12 10.94
N TYR A 153 4.04 0.95 10.65
CA TYR A 153 4.25 1.79 9.46
C TYR A 153 4.83 3.13 9.85
N TYR A 154 5.81 3.59 9.07
CA TYR A 154 6.49 4.85 9.28
C TYR A 154 6.31 5.73 8.05
N ASN A 155 5.59 6.83 8.20
CA ASN A 155 5.40 7.82 7.15
C ASN A 155 6.58 8.80 7.15
N ASN A 156 7.41 8.73 6.13
CA ASN A 156 8.62 9.54 5.97
C ASN A 156 8.37 10.83 5.18
N SER A 157 7.15 10.99 4.62
CA SER A 157 6.80 12.20 3.86
C SER A 157 6.79 13.44 4.76
N ASN A 158 7.03 14.60 4.14
CA ASN A 158 7.02 15.88 4.84
C ASN A 158 6.60 16.95 3.85
N GLU A 159 5.43 17.56 4.04
CA GLU A 159 4.90 18.60 3.19
C GLU A 159 4.61 19.86 3.99
N THR A 160 4.85 21.00 3.39
CA THR A 160 4.47 22.28 3.97
C THR A 160 3.21 22.81 3.27
N VAL A 161 2.10 22.85 3.99
CA VAL A 161 0.83 23.42 3.49
C VAL A 161 0.58 24.79 4.12
N LYS A 162 0.07 25.72 3.31
CA LYS A 162 -0.28 27.07 3.77
C LYS A 162 -1.78 27.20 3.99
N VAL A 163 -2.19 27.37 5.24
CA VAL A 163 -3.60 27.56 5.62
C VAL A 163 -3.77 28.93 6.28
N LYS A 164 -4.65 29.77 5.74
CA LYS A 164 -4.93 31.13 6.27
C LYS A 164 -3.64 31.95 6.53
N GLY A 165 -2.66 31.82 5.61
CA GLY A 165 -1.40 32.55 5.68
C GLY A 165 -0.31 31.97 6.59
N LYS A 166 -0.59 30.89 7.33
CA LYS A 166 0.37 30.16 8.19
C LYS A 166 0.83 28.89 7.52
N ASN A 167 2.10 28.54 7.67
CA ASN A 167 2.67 27.31 7.18
C ASN A 167 2.50 26.21 8.25
N TYR A 168 2.09 25.02 7.80
CA TYR A 168 1.98 23.83 8.62
C TYR A 168 2.76 22.70 7.93
N ASN A 169 3.56 21.98 8.72
CA ASN A 169 4.22 20.77 8.25
C ASN A 169 3.30 19.59 8.53
N VAL A 170 2.95 18.87 7.49
CA VAL A 170 2.04 17.72 7.56
C VAL A 170 2.65 16.53 6.85
N LYS A 171 2.19 15.34 7.18
CA LYS A 171 2.49 14.12 6.46
C LYS A 171 1.49 13.95 5.32
N THR A 172 1.95 13.46 4.17
CA THR A 172 1.03 12.98 3.12
C THR A 172 0.15 11.88 3.72
N PRO A 173 -1.19 11.98 3.67
CA PRO A 173 -2.06 10.98 4.28
C PRO A 173 -2.05 9.70 3.47
N PHE A 174 -1.39 8.67 3.99
CA PHE A 174 -1.41 7.31 3.45
C PHE A 174 -2.43 6.45 4.19
N THR A 175 -3.15 5.63 3.43
CA THR A 175 -3.91 4.49 3.95
C THR A 175 -3.12 3.23 3.62
N MET A 176 -2.78 2.46 4.65
CA MET A 176 -2.13 1.16 4.52
C MET A 176 -3.19 0.08 4.63
N VAL A 177 -3.22 -0.82 3.64
CA VAL A 177 -4.09 -2.00 3.63
C VAL A 177 -3.21 -3.23 3.67
N THR A 178 -3.21 -3.95 4.78
CA THR A 178 -2.42 -5.17 4.96
C THR A 178 -3.30 -6.38 4.78
N GLY A 179 -2.91 -7.26 3.88
CA GLY A 179 -3.55 -8.54 3.65
C GLY A 179 -2.64 -9.71 4.04
N MET A 180 -3.24 -10.73 4.66
CA MET A 180 -2.55 -11.95 5.05
C MET A 180 -3.43 -13.15 4.77
N ILE A 181 -2.84 -14.25 4.28
CA ILE A 181 -3.55 -15.51 4.07
C ILE A 181 -3.03 -16.53 5.08
N LEU A 182 -3.93 -16.99 5.95
CA LEU A 182 -3.66 -17.98 6.98
C LEU A 182 -4.47 -19.26 6.69
N SER A 183 -3.78 -20.41 6.60
CA SER A 183 -4.44 -21.71 6.41
C SER A 183 -5.25 -22.09 7.66
N SER A 184 -6.49 -22.54 7.49
CA SER A 184 -7.33 -23.03 8.59
C SER A 184 -6.81 -24.34 9.19
N ASP A 185 -5.98 -25.10 8.45
CA ASP A 185 -5.31 -26.31 8.96
C ASP A 185 -4.17 -25.99 9.93
N VAL A 186 -3.67 -24.75 9.91
CA VAL A 186 -2.50 -24.31 10.68
C VAL A 186 -2.88 -23.31 11.75
N PHE A 187 -3.79 -22.38 11.43
CA PHE A 187 -4.13 -21.27 12.30
C PHE A 187 -5.58 -21.30 12.77
N SER A 188 -5.76 -21.05 14.05
CA SER A 188 -7.07 -20.90 14.70
C SER A 188 -7.10 -19.67 15.60
N ASN A 189 -8.28 -19.25 16.07
CA ASN A 189 -8.48 -18.09 16.93
C ASN A 189 -7.79 -16.84 16.41
N ILE A 190 -8.04 -16.55 15.11
CA ILE A 190 -7.40 -15.43 14.42
C ILE A 190 -8.14 -14.14 14.79
N GLU A 191 -7.39 -13.17 15.27
CA GLU A 191 -7.87 -11.82 15.56
C GLU A 191 -6.98 -10.80 14.87
N VAL A 192 -7.54 -9.66 14.52
CA VAL A 192 -6.80 -8.54 13.91
C VAL A 192 -7.25 -7.24 14.54
N THR A 193 -6.28 -6.39 14.88
CA THR A 193 -6.56 -5.01 15.27
C THR A 193 -6.81 -4.17 14.02
N ASN A 194 -7.85 -3.32 14.07
CA ASN A 194 -8.19 -2.39 12.99
C ASN A 194 -8.44 -3.08 11.65
N GLY A 195 -9.22 -4.19 11.66
CA GLY A 195 -9.45 -4.96 10.47
C GLY A 195 -10.47 -6.07 10.61
N LYS A 196 -10.50 -6.95 9.65
CA LYS A 196 -11.42 -8.11 9.56
C LYS A 196 -10.72 -9.39 9.23
N VAL A 197 -11.32 -10.49 9.67
CA VAL A 197 -10.97 -11.84 9.25
C VAL A 197 -12.12 -12.42 8.43
N ILE A 198 -11.83 -12.80 7.19
CA ILE A 198 -12.79 -13.41 6.26
C ILE A 198 -12.41 -14.86 6.08
N SER A 199 -13.29 -15.77 6.52
CA SER A 199 -13.07 -17.21 6.39
C SER A 199 -13.70 -17.74 5.10
N ASP A 200 -12.91 -18.49 4.32
CA ASP A 200 -13.34 -19.20 3.12
C ASP A 200 -12.90 -20.67 3.22
N GLY A 201 -13.55 -21.41 4.13
CA GLY A 201 -13.29 -22.83 4.36
C GLY A 201 -11.85 -23.16 4.76
N ASP A 202 -11.00 -23.42 3.78
CA ASP A 202 -9.61 -23.85 3.98
C ASP A 202 -8.67 -22.71 4.37
N LYS A 203 -9.12 -21.44 4.27
CA LYS A 203 -8.28 -20.27 4.44
C LYS A 203 -9.01 -19.15 5.15
N ASN A 204 -8.23 -18.36 5.87
CA ASN A 204 -8.65 -17.12 6.45
C ASN A 204 -7.87 -15.98 5.77
N VAL A 205 -8.58 -15.05 5.20
CA VAL A 205 -8.02 -13.80 4.68
C VAL A 205 -8.15 -12.76 5.78
N VAL A 206 -7.03 -12.29 6.28
CA VAL A 206 -6.97 -11.20 7.25
C VAL A 206 -6.71 -9.91 6.50
N VAL A 207 -7.49 -8.88 6.78
CA VAL A 207 -7.28 -7.54 6.22
C VAL A 207 -7.24 -6.54 7.37
N GLY A 208 -6.18 -5.74 7.44
CA GLY A 208 -5.99 -4.70 8.44
C GLY A 208 -5.70 -3.35 7.81
N LEU A 209 -6.00 -2.27 8.54
CA LEU A 209 -5.87 -0.90 8.08
C LEU A 209 -5.04 -0.07 9.04
N ALA A 210 -4.25 0.85 8.50
CA ALA A 210 -3.52 1.83 9.29
C ALA A 210 -3.35 3.15 8.51
N PHE A 211 -3.18 4.25 9.25
CA PHE A 211 -3.05 5.62 8.73
C PHE A 211 -1.82 6.30 9.33
N PRO A 212 -0.59 5.89 8.95
CA PRO A 212 0.62 6.36 9.58
C PRO A 212 0.82 7.87 9.42
N GLY A 213 1.08 8.56 10.53
CA GLY A 213 1.33 9.99 10.59
C GLY A 213 0.08 10.88 10.47
N LEU A 214 -1.13 10.29 10.36
CA LEU A 214 -2.36 11.08 10.28
C LEU A 214 -2.66 11.76 11.61
N LYS A 215 -2.54 11.05 12.72
CA LYS A 215 -2.76 11.59 14.08
C LYS A 215 -1.86 12.80 14.36
N SER A 216 -0.58 12.70 13.99
CA SER A 216 0.37 13.79 14.16
C SER A 216 0.09 14.99 13.25
N SER A 217 -0.33 14.75 11.99
CA SER A 217 -0.66 15.80 11.02
C SER A 217 -1.90 16.60 11.41
N LEU A 218 -2.88 15.94 12.01
CA LEU A 218 -4.10 16.58 12.51
C LEU A 218 -3.88 17.29 13.86
N ASN A 219 -2.71 17.09 14.50
CA ASN A 219 -2.36 17.67 15.80
C ASN A 219 -3.45 17.43 16.87
N LEU A 220 -4.04 16.24 16.88
CA LEU A 220 -5.19 15.90 17.73
C LEU A 220 -4.90 16.07 19.21
N ALA A 221 -3.65 15.84 19.64
CA ALA A 221 -3.22 16.03 21.03
C ALA A 221 -3.35 17.46 21.56
N SER A 222 -3.56 18.45 20.67
CA SER A 222 -3.82 19.85 21.11
C SER A 222 -5.29 20.16 21.39
N TYR A 223 -6.16 19.16 21.25
CA TYR A 223 -7.60 19.30 21.48
C TYR A 223 -8.07 18.30 22.52
N ASP A 224 -8.38 18.73 23.74
CA ASP A 224 -8.76 17.89 24.91
C ASP A 224 -9.88 16.88 24.62
N LYS A 225 -10.74 17.15 23.64
CA LYS A 225 -11.86 16.26 23.24
C LYS A 225 -11.50 15.22 22.18
N LEU A 226 -10.30 15.33 21.55
CA LEU A 226 -9.85 14.45 20.47
C LEU A 226 -8.75 13.48 20.92
N ASP A 227 -8.39 13.48 22.18
CA ASP A 227 -7.38 12.58 22.75
C ASP A 227 -7.86 11.11 22.67
N ASP A 228 -9.18 10.89 22.68
CA ASP A 228 -9.81 9.57 22.61
C ASP A 228 -10.01 9.06 21.16
N VAL A 229 -9.69 9.86 20.14
CA VAL A 229 -9.79 9.41 18.74
C VAL A 229 -8.62 8.48 18.43
N ASP A 230 -8.92 7.20 18.30
CA ASP A 230 -7.92 6.19 17.91
C ASP A 230 -7.79 6.17 16.38
N ILE A 231 -6.67 6.68 15.89
CA ILE A 231 -6.27 6.56 14.48
C ILE A 231 -5.19 5.49 14.43
N PRO A 232 -5.47 4.31 13.86
CA PRO A 232 -4.52 3.23 13.86
C PRO A 232 -3.30 3.54 12.99
N GLU A 233 -2.10 3.33 13.52
CA GLU A 233 -0.84 3.50 12.80
C GLU A 233 -0.11 2.16 12.57
N TYR A 234 -0.71 1.05 13.00
CA TYR A 234 -0.20 -0.30 12.85
C TYR A 234 -1.33 -1.30 12.62
N VAL A 235 -0.96 -2.48 12.13
CA VAL A 235 -1.83 -3.66 12.10
C VAL A 235 -1.18 -4.76 12.94
N GLU A 236 -1.94 -5.39 13.83
CA GLU A 236 -1.48 -6.53 14.62
C GLU A 236 -2.44 -7.70 14.43
N VAL A 237 -1.89 -8.87 14.13
CA VAL A 237 -2.62 -10.12 13.96
C VAL A 237 -2.16 -11.10 15.01
N THR A 238 -3.12 -11.66 15.76
CA THR A 238 -2.87 -12.76 16.71
C THR A 238 -3.58 -14.01 16.24
N ALA A 239 -2.97 -15.16 16.46
CA ALA A 239 -3.54 -16.46 16.13
C ALA A 239 -2.87 -17.56 16.95
N LYS A 240 -3.56 -18.68 17.13
CA LYS A 240 -2.91 -19.91 17.60
C LYS A 240 -2.44 -20.71 16.38
N ALA A 241 -1.15 -21.04 16.31
CA ALA A 241 -0.57 -21.86 15.27
C ALA A 241 -0.25 -23.26 15.79
N ASP A 242 -0.64 -24.29 15.04
CA ASP A 242 -0.24 -25.68 15.33
C ASP A 242 1.13 -26.00 14.70
N LYS A 243 1.45 -25.36 13.58
CA LYS A 243 2.73 -25.45 12.89
C LYS A 243 2.92 -24.18 12.08
N PHE A 244 3.59 -23.19 12.64
CA PHE A 244 3.73 -21.88 12.00
C PHE A 244 4.33 -22.00 10.59
N GLU A 245 3.56 -21.59 9.60
CA GLU A 245 3.96 -21.47 8.20
C GLU A 245 3.16 -20.34 7.56
N LEU A 246 3.81 -19.24 7.23
CA LEU A 246 3.17 -18.09 6.63
C LEU A 246 3.24 -18.18 5.09
N ALA A 247 2.07 -18.19 4.44
CA ALA A 247 2.00 -18.36 2.99
C ALA A 247 2.26 -17.06 2.22
N LEU A 248 1.57 -15.99 2.60
CA LEU A 248 1.66 -14.69 1.93
C LEU A 248 1.20 -13.58 2.86
N THR A 249 1.96 -12.50 2.87
CA THR A 249 1.56 -11.18 3.36
C THR A 249 1.82 -10.14 2.29
N ALA A 250 0.93 -9.17 2.19
CA ALA A 250 1.10 -8.04 1.28
C ALA A 250 0.51 -6.79 1.92
N THR A 251 1.13 -5.63 1.65
CA THR A 251 0.61 -4.34 2.07
C THR A 251 0.52 -3.42 0.87
N ALA A 252 -0.64 -2.79 0.69
CA ALA A 252 -0.83 -1.71 -0.25
C ALA A 252 -0.83 -0.37 0.48
N ALA A 253 -0.11 0.61 -0.06
CA ALA A 253 -0.15 1.99 0.40
C ALA A 253 -0.87 2.84 -0.65
N THR A 254 -1.84 3.62 -0.24
CA THR A 254 -2.58 4.52 -1.14
C THR A 254 -2.75 5.90 -0.54
N THR A 255 -2.82 6.92 -1.41
CA THR A 255 -3.19 8.27 -1.04
C THR A 255 -4.56 8.60 -1.63
N GLY A 256 -5.27 9.55 -1.04
CA GLY A 256 -6.52 10.06 -1.61
C GLY A 256 -7.79 9.37 -1.12
N THR A 257 -7.73 8.32 -0.32
CA THR A 257 -8.90 7.76 0.37
C THR A 257 -9.62 8.77 1.26
N LEU A 258 -8.87 9.78 1.73
CA LEU A 258 -9.41 10.88 2.53
C LEU A 258 -9.94 12.06 1.70
N LYS A 259 -9.81 12.03 0.37
CA LYS A 259 -10.27 13.15 -0.50
C LYS A 259 -11.78 13.31 -0.52
N ASP A 260 -12.50 12.22 -0.33
CA ASP A 260 -13.97 12.20 -0.36
C ASP A 260 -14.59 12.49 1.02
N ILE A 261 -13.77 12.72 2.05
CA ILE A 261 -14.23 13.20 3.33
C ILE A 261 -14.60 14.67 3.16
N ASP A 262 -15.90 14.97 3.23
CA ASP A 262 -16.39 16.34 3.20
C ASP A 262 -15.97 17.10 4.48
N THR A 263 -14.85 17.82 4.34
CA THR A 263 -14.32 18.63 5.44
C THR A 263 -15.00 20.00 5.56
N SER A 264 -15.92 20.34 4.64
CA SER A 264 -16.60 21.64 4.65
C SER A 264 -17.56 21.79 5.81
N ASN A 265 -18.02 20.68 6.37
CA ASN A 265 -18.96 20.59 7.49
C ASN A 265 -18.29 20.21 8.83
N LEU A 266 -16.96 20.11 8.87
CA LEU A 266 -16.23 19.86 10.13
C LEU A 266 -16.23 21.13 10.99
N ASN A 267 -17.32 21.34 11.71
CA ASN A 267 -17.47 22.48 12.60
C ASN A 267 -17.05 22.15 14.03
N ASP A 268 -17.04 20.87 14.39
CA ASP A 268 -16.65 20.40 15.71
C ASP A 268 -16.02 18.97 15.67
N VAL A 269 -15.72 18.47 16.85
CA VAL A 269 -15.08 17.16 17.09
C VAL A 269 -15.99 16.00 16.74
N ASP A 270 -17.29 16.16 16.95
CA ASP A 270 -18.27 15.09 16.70
C ASP A 270 -18.39 14.85 15.19
N ASP A 271 -18.34 15.91 14.38
CA ASP A 271 -18.30 15.82 12.92
C ASP A 271 -17.02 15.10 12.41
N LEU A 272 -15.87 15.33 13.06
CA LEU A 272 -14.63 14.62 12.72
C LEU A 272 -14.72 13.14 13.07
N LYS A 273 -15.27 12.81 14.25
CA LYS A 273 -15.47 11.43 14.68
C LYS A 273 -16.42 10.70 13.74
N ASP A 274 -17.56 11.29 13.39
CA ASP A 274 -18.51 10.75 12.43
C ASP A 274 -17.88 10.52 11.04
N SER A 275 -16.95 11.40 10.65
CA SER A 275 -16.21 11.25 9.37
C SER A 275 -15.20 10.11 9.42
N MET A 276 -14.55 9.90 10.57
CA MET A 276 -13.65 8.77 10.79
C MET A 276 -14.42 7.44 10.87
N ASP A 277 -15.58 7.42 11.53
CA ASP A 277 -16.46 6.25 11.57
C ASP A 277 -16.96 5.90 10.16
N LYS A 278 -17.33 6.91 9.34
CA LYS A 278 -17.69 6.70 7.93
C LYS A 278 -16.51 6.18 7.09
N LEU A 279 -15.27 6.60 7.38
CA LEU A 279 -14.08 6.07 6.71
C LEU A 279 -13.89 4.59 7.07
N THR A 280 -14.06 4.24 8.34
CA THR A 280 -14.05 2.85 8.81
C THR A 280 -15.15 2.04 8.14
N ASP A 281 -16.38 2.55 8.09
CA ASP A 281 -17.52 1.92 7.42
C ASP A 281 -17.34 1.80 5.90
N ALA A 282 -16.74 2.82 5.26
CA ALA A 282 -16.45 2.79 3.81
C ALA A 282 -15.38 1.74 3.50
N THR A 283 -14.41 1.61 4.37
CA THR A 283 -13.37 0.58 4.26
C THR A 283 -13.95 -0.81 4.51
N ASP A 284 -14.90 -0.93 5.44
CA ASP A 284 -15.66 -2.15 5.69
C ASP A 284 -16.50 -2.61 4.48
N LYS A 285 -16.89 -1.71 3.61
CA LYS A 285 -17.61 -2.01 2.36
C LYS A 285 -16.69 -2.34 1.19
N LEU A 286 -15.40 -1.99 1.28
CA LEU A 286 -14.39 -2.31 0.27
C LEU A 286 -13.78 -3.71 0.46
N ILE A 287 -14.02 -4.34 1.59
CA ILE A 287 -13.63 -5.69 1.98
C ILE A 287 -14.87 -6.60 1.93
#